data_39196a24d2ea3bfef85037b349e4638b
#
_entry.id   39196a24d2ea3bfef85037b349e4638b
#
_cell.length_a   1.000
_cell.length_b   1.000
_cell.length_c   1.000
_cell.angle_alpha   90.00
_cell.angle_beta   90.00
_cell.angle_gamma   90.00
#
_symmetry.space_group_name_H-M   'P 1'
#
loop_
_entity.id
_entity.type
_entity.pdbx_description
1 polymer ?
#
loop_
_entity_poly.entity_id
_entity_poly.type
_entity_poly.pdbx_seq_one_letter_code
_entity_poly.pdbx_strand_id
1 'polypeptide(L)'
;KTNVMKKISVLPQPYQKPYPPIHQVVDGIRSIEWAAQQGLNIIMWIPTVKALKIKFEVFKNAKSEAEKRNVPMGEGISLVRDMFVADTMEEAKEKAGEHMVNYMRWVCHWRGLGNHMNPGEELPETKGKLDLLNYEFLHKRNMLFGTPEYVIDKIHELKSELNLQNLQVWSNFPGVKHEDCMKSIKLFTEKVMPHFQDDLDTEVKKVS
;
A
#
# COMPACT_ATOMS: atom_id res chain seq x y z
N LYS A 1 -32.32 8.18 33.80
CA LYS A 1 -30.99 8.31 33.16
C LYS A 1 -31.21 8.17 31.66
N THR A 2 -30.94 9.21 30.86
CA THR A 2 -31.30 9.30 29.44
C THR A 2 -30.22 8.68 28.54
N ASN A 3 -29.41 7.75 28.87
CA ASN A 3 -28.38 7.07 28.06
C ASN A 3 -27.80 7.86 26.84
N VAL A 4 -27.99 9.17 26.83
CA VAL A 4 -27.49 10.06 25.77
C VAL A 4 -26.16 10.63 26.23
N MET A 5 -25.10 10.26 25.55
CA MET A 5 -23.81 10.92 25.73
C MET A 5 -23.92 12.38 25.29
N LYS A 6 -23.78 13.27 26.25
CA LYS A 6 -23.63 14.70 25.98
C LYS A 6 -22.22 14.94 25.42
N LYS A 7 -21.84 16.15 25.22
CA LYS A 7 -20.54 16.53 24.66
C LYS A 7 -19.37 15.87 25.44
N ILE A 8 -18.53 15.08 24.74
CA ILE A 8 -17.33 14.48 25.29
C ILE A 8 -16.11 15.15 24.67
N SER A 9 -15.10 15.43 25.47
CA SER A 9 -13.79 15.83 24.98
C SER A 9 -12.81 14.68 25.13
N VAL A 10 -12.09 14.34 24.07
CA VAL A 10 -11.02 13.35 24.11
C VAL A 10 -9.72 14.07 24.52
N LEU A 11 -9.03 13.52 25.49
CA LEU A 11 -7.76 14.05 25.99
C LEU A 11 -6.65 12.99 25.85
N PRO A 12 -5.39 13.42 25.55
CA PRO A 12 -4.98 14.78 25.28
C PRO A 12 -5.48 15.31 23.93
N GLN A 13 -5.64 16.61 23.81
CA GLN A 13 -5.96 17.24 22.52
C GLN A 13 -4.74 17.21 21.59
N PRO A 14 -4.92 17.06 20.27
CA PRO A 14 -3.83 17.17 19.31
C PRO A 14 -3.11 18.54 19.42
N TYR A 15 -1.78 18.52 19.28
CA TYR A 15 -0.99 19.76 19.22
C TYR A 15 -1.30 20.52 17.93
N GLN A 16 -1.37 19.84 16.80
CA GLN A 16 -1.75 20.43 15.51
C GLN A 16 -3.21 20.85 15.50
N LYS A 17 -3.50 21.98 14.85
CA LYS A 17 -4.85 22.50 14.72
C LYS A 17 -5.28 22.54 13.25
N PRO A 18 -6.50 22.13 12.92
CA PRO A 18 -7.53 21.59 13.84
C PRO A 18 -7.22 20.17 14.34
N TYR A 19 -6.36 19.40 13.64
CA TYR A 19 -5.89 18.04 13.95
C TYR A 19 -4.71 17.70 13.03
N PRO A 20 -3.90 16.66 13.34
CA PRO A 20 -2.85 16.20 12.45
C PRO A 20 -3.43 15.65 11.13
N PRO A 21 -2.65 15.56 10.04
CA PRO A 21 -3.08 14.90 8.81
C PRO A 21 -3.60 13.49 9.10
N ILE A 22 -4.78 13.18 8.60
CA ILE A 22 -5.46 11.89 8.81
C ILE A 22 -5.40 11.08 7.53
N HIS A 23 -4.99 9.83 7.64
CA HIS A 23 -5.00 8.85 6.57
C HIS A 23 -5.95 7.71 6.93
N GLN A 24 -6.89 7.39 6.05
CA GLN A 24 -7.82 6.28 6.23
C GLN A 24 -7.40 5.09 5.38
N VAL A 25 -7.31 3.91 5.99
CA VAL A 25 -7.15 2.66 5.23
C VAL A 25 -8.47 2.33 4.54
N VAL A 26 -8.41 2.12 3.22
CA VAL A 26 -9.58 1.88 2.37
C VAL A 26 -9.37 0.66 1.46
N ASP A 27 -10.46 -0.04 1.17
CA ASP A 27 -10.48 -1.17 0.21
C ASP A 27 -11.55 -0.96 -0.88
N GLY A 28 -12.76 -0.64 -0.49
CA GLY A 28 -13.93 -0.52 -1.38
C GLY A 28 -14.14 0.89 -1.93
N ILE A 29 -14.80 0.99 -3.07
CA ILE A 29 -15.11 2.26 -3.75
C ILE A 29 -15.84 3.24 -2.83
N ARG A 30 -16.86 2.79 -2.10
CA ARG A 30 -17.62 3.64 -1.16
C ARG A 30 -16.74 4.28 -0.08
N SER A 31 -15.76 3.54 0.46
CA SER A 31 -14.86 4.08 1.47
C SER A 31 -13.84 5.06 0.87
N ILE A 32 -13.43 4.85 -0.38
CA ILE A 32 -12.56 5.76 -1.13
C ILE A 32 -13.28 7.10 -1.39
N GLU A 33 -14.49 7.05 -1.92
CA GLU A 33 -15.32 8.24 -2.19
C GLU A 33 -15.61 9.01 -0.90
N TRP A 34 -16.01 8.28 0.15
CA TRP A 34 -16.30 8.90 1.44
C TRP A 34 -15.06 9.60 2.04
N ALA A 35 -13.89 8.96 2.02
CA ALA A 35 -12.66 9.57 2.52
C ALA A 35 -12.31 10.85 1.75
N ALA A 36 -12.43 10.81 0.42
CA ALA A 36 -12.20 11.98 -0.44
C ALA A 36 -13.16 13.15 -0.09
N GLN A 37 -14.45 12.86 0.09
CA GLN A 37 -15.46 13.85 0.48
C GLN A 37 -15.23 14.46 1.86
N GLN A 38 -14.60 13.70 2.78
CA GLN A 38 -14.23 14.20 4.11
C GLN A 38 -12.88 14.93 4.13
N GLY A 39 -12.20 15.08 2.99
CA GLY A 39 -10.89 15.69 2.90
C GLY A 39 -9.76 14.84 3.51
N LEU A 40 -9.98 13.54 3.69
CA LEU A 40 -8.99 12.62 4.23
C LEU A 40 -8.05 12.09 3.14
N ASN A 41 -6.81 11.84 3.50
CA ASN A 41 -5.91 11.03 2.68
C ASN A 41 -6.24 9.54 2.84
N ILE A 42 -5.81 8.72 1.88
CA ILE A 42 -6.08 7.28 1.92
C ILE A 42 -4.81 6.44 1.87
N ILE A 43 -4.92 5.23 2.44
CA ILE A 43 -3.90 4.19 2.37
C ILE A 43 -4.52 2.94 1.75
N MET A 44 -3.86 2.38 0.74
CA MET A 44 -4.20 1.09 0.13
C MET A 44 -3.02 0.12 0.26
N TRP A 45 -3.29 -1.18 0.26
CA TRP A 45 -2.24 -2.19 0.45
C TRP A 45 -2.19 -3.23 -0.68
N ILE A 46 -3.14 -4.13 -0.75
CA ILE A 46 -3.09 -5.36 -1.56
C ILE A 46 -3.32 -5.16 -3.08
N PRO A 47 -4.19 -4.25 -3.57
CA PRO A 47 -4.66 -4.32 -4.94
C PRO A 47 -3.54 -4.30 -6.00
N THR A 48 -3.77 -5.01 -7.11
CA THR A 48 -2.87 -5.02 -8.26
C THR A 48 -2.77 -3.63 -8.90
N VAL A 49 -1.72 -3.36 -9.69
CA VAL A 49 -1.56 -2.06 -10.37
C VAL A 49 -2.78 -1.71 -11.22
N LYS A 50 -3.35 -2.68 -11.95
CA LYS A 50 -4.56 -2.48 -12.77
C LYS A 50 -5.77 -2.10 -11.93
N ALA A 51 -5.96 -2.75 -10.78
CA ALA A 51 -7.05 -2.43 -9.87
C ALA A 51 -6.83 -1.09 -9.14
N LEU A 52 -5.57 -0.78 -8.79
CA LEU A 52 -5.21 0.50 -8.20
C LEU A 52 -5.49 1.66 -9.14
N LYS A 53 -5.20 1.55 -10.44
CA LYS A 53 -5.45 2.60 -11.42
C LYS A 53 -6.90 3.08 -11.39
N ILE A 54 -7.85 2.13 -11.34
CA ILE A 54 -9.28 2.45 -11.21
C ILE A 54 -9.56 3.14 -9.86
N LYS A 55 -9.03 2.62 -8.77
CA LYS A 55 -9.25 3.18 -7.42
C LYS A 55 -8.65 4.58 -7.25
N PHE A 56 -7.49 4.82 -7.85
CA PHE A 56 -6.83 6.15 -7.88
C PHE A 56 -7.68 7.17 -8.65
N GLU A 57 -8.24 6.78 -9.81
CA GLU A 57 -9.16 7.64 -10.57
C GLU A 57 -10.43 7.96 -9.77
N VAL A 58 -11.00 6.98 -9.07
CA VAL A 58 -12.17 7.22 -8.22
C VAL A 58 -11.86 8.24 -7.12
N PHE A 59 -10.74 8.06 -6.42
CA PHE A 59 -10.33 8.99 -5.36
C PHE A 59 -10.07 10.39 -5.90
N LYS A 60 -9.28 10.50 -6.98
CA LYS A 60 -8.98 11.75 -7.66
C LYS A 60 -10.25 12.52 -8.05
N ASN A 61 -11.22 11.82 -8.67
CA ASN A 61 -12.46 12.45 -9.13
C ASN A 61 -13.30 12.93 -7.94
N ALA A 62 -13.51 12.09 -6.93
CA ALA A 62 -14.26 12.44 -5.73
C ALA A 62 -13.61 13.60 -4.95
N LYS A 63 -12.28 13.59 -4.84
CA LYS A 63 -11.52 14.66 -4.18
C LYS A 63 -11.56 15.96 -4.97
N SER A 64 -11.47 15.88 -6.30
CA SER A 64 -11.56 17.06 -7.17
C SER A 64 -12.92 17.74 -7.06
N GLU A 65 -14.00 16.96 -6.97
CA GLU A 65 -15.36 17.47 -6.76
C GLU A 65 -15.50 18.12 -5.38
N ALA A 66 -15.02 17.47 -4.32
CA ALA A 66 -15.11 17.98 -2.95
C ALA A 66 -14.30 19.27 -2.75
N GLU A 67 -13.08 19.33 -3.30
CA GLU A 67 -12.19 20.48 -3.17
C GLU A 67 -12.38 21.56 -4.24
N LYS A 68 -13.26 21.32 -5.22
CA LYS A 68 -13.54 22.23 -6.35
C LYS A 68 -12.27 22.66 -7.11
N ARG A 69 -11.34 21.75 -7.27
CA ARG A 69 -10.09 21.93 -8.05
C ARG A 69 -9.73 20.66 -8.81
N ASN A 70 -8.86 20.77 -9.78
CA ASN A 70 -8.29 19.58 -10.44
C ASN A 70 -7.21 18.97 -9.54
N VAL A 71 -7.50 17.81 -8.95
CA VAL A 71 -6.55 17.04 -8.12
C VAL A 71 -5.73 16.14 -9.04
N PRO A 72 -4.40 16.19 -8.99
CA PRO A 72 -3.55 15.26 -9.75
C PRO A 72 -3.76 13.80 -9.28
N MET A 73 -3.57 12.85 -10.19
CA MET A 73 -3.54 11.43 -9.80
C MET A 73 -2.43 11.18 -8.80
N GLY A 74 -2.69 10.36 -7.79
CA GLY A 74 -1.74 10.02 -6.72
C GLY A 74 -1.72 10.98 -5.53
N GLU A 75 -2.19 12.22 -5.68
CA GLU A 75 -2.23 13.17 -4.58
C GLU A 75 -3.14 12.68 -3.43
N GLY A 76 -2.58 12.65 -2.22
CA GLY A 76 -3.28 12.19 -1.02
C GLY A 76 -3.44 10.67 -0.91
N ILE A 77 -2.74 9.90 -1.74
CA ILE A 77 -2.77 8.44 -1.73
C ILE A 77 -1.41 7.90 -1.28
N SER A 78 -1.43 7.04 -0.27
CA SER A 78 -0.30 6.20 0.12
C SER A 78 -0.56 4.76 -0.28
N LEU A 79 0.45 4.09 -0.81
CA LEU A 79 0.40 2.67 -1.14
C LEU A 79 1.34 1.89 -0.24
N VAL A 80 0.84 0.86 0.41
CA VAL A 80 1.67 -0.11 1.12
C VAL A 80 2.01 -1.26 0.19
N ARG A 81 3.27 -1.71 0.21
CA ARG A 81 3.72 -2.93 -0.47
C ARG A 81 4.55 -3.79 0.46
N ASP A 82 4.33 -5.08 0.36
CA ASP A 82 5.14 -6.08 1.01
C ASP A 82 6.50 -6.14 0.33
N MET A 83 7.58 -6.01 1.10
CA MET A 83 8.93 -5.83 0.58
C MET A 83 9.92 -6.78 1.25
N PHE A 84 10.75 -7.44 0.44
CA PHE A 84 11.93 -8.17 0.91
C PHE A 84 13.04 -8.09 -0.13
N VAL A 85 14.09 -7.34 0.18
CA VAL A 85 15.26 -7.16 -0.69
C VAL A 85 16.34 -8.14 -0.27
N ALA A 86 16.91 -8.85 -1.24
CA ALA A 86 18.01 -9.80 -1.05
C ALA A 86 19.06 -9.67 -2.17
N ASP A 87 20.18 -10.36 -2.02
CA ASP A 87 21.25 -10.32 -3.02
C ASP A 87 20.86 -11.02 -4.33
N THR A 88 19.91 -11.99 -4.27
CA THR A 88 19.36 -12.70 -5.45
C THR A 88 17.85 -12.87 -5.34
N MET A 89 17.20 -13.13 -6.47
CA MET A 89 15.76 -13.43 -6.54
C MET A 89 15.43 -14.72 -5.79
N GLU A 90 16.31 -15.71 -5.89
CA GLU A 90 16.21 -17.01 -5.23
C GLU A 90 16.29 -16.84 -3.71
N GLU A 91 17.25 -16.07 -3.22
CA GLU A 91 17.39 -15.78 -1.78
C GLU A 91 16.15 -15.08 -1.22
N ALA A 92 15.59 -14.11 -1.94
CA ALA A 92 14.36 -13.43 -1.53
C ALA A 92 13.18 -14.41 -1.40
N LYS A 93 13.04 -15.32 -2.37
CA LYS A 93 12.00 -16.35 -2.37
C LYS A 93 12.22 -17.37 -1.24
N GLU A 94 13.46 -17.85 -1.05
CA GLU A 94 13.80 -18.85 -0.03
C GLU A 94 13.53 -18.33 1.38
N LYS A 95 14.00 -17.11 1.69
CA LYS A 95 13.95 -16.56 3.04
C LYS A 95 12.57 -16.02 3.44
N ALA A 96 11.81 -15.46 2.51
CA ALA A 96 10.57 -14.77 2.83
C ALA A 96 9.34 -15.28 2.06
N GLY A 97 9.52 -15.98 0.95
CA GLY A 97 8.44 -16.32 0.04
C GLY A 97 7.34 -17.18 0.67
N GLU A 98 7.70 -18.28 1.34
CA GLU A 98 6.72 -19.15 2.01
C GLU A 98 6.02 -18.44 3.17
N HIS A 99 6.76 -17.68 3.96
CA HIS A 99 6.24 -16.89 5.06
C HIS A 99 5.20 -15.87 4.59
N MET A 100 5.49 -15.20 3.48
CA MET A 100 4.58 -14.26 2.85
C MET A 100 3.33 -14.94 2.30
N VAL A 101 3.46 -16.08 1.63
CA VAL A 101 2.31 -16.87 1.14
C VAL A 101 1.41 -17.30 2.29
N ASN A 102 1.97 -17.81 3.37
CA ASN A 102 1.22 -18.22 4.56
C ASN A 102 0.51 -17.04 5.22
N TYR A 103 1.18 -15.89 5.32
CA TYR A 103 0.57 -14.66 5.82
C TYR A 103 -0.60 -14.20 4.93
N MET A 104 -0.43 -14.21 3.61
CA MET A 104 -1.51 -13.85 2.68
C MET A 104 -2.66 -14.85 2.68
N ARG A 105 -2.41 -16.13 2.85
CA ARG A 105 -3.48 -17.13 3.05
C ARG A 105 -4.32 -16.82 4.29
N TRP A 106 -3.66 -16.45 5.40
CA TRP A 106 -4.36 -16.02 6.60
C TRP A 106 -5.17 -14.73 6.36
N VAL A 107 -4.60 -13.73 5.72
CA VAL A 107 -5.30 -12.46 5.38
C VAL A 107 -6.51 -12.74 4.49
N CYS A 108 -6.35 -13.55 3.44
CA CYS A 108 -7.40 -13.87 2.48
C CYS A 108 -8.48 -14.78 3.04
N HIS A 109 -8.19 -15.55 4.08
CA HIS A 109 -9.23 -16.28 4.81
C HIS A 109 -10.34 -15.36 5.30
N TRP A 110 -9.98 -14.17 5.77
CA TRP A 110 -10.92 -13.17 6.31
C TRP A 110 -11.40 -12.16 5.26
N ARG A 111 -10.53 -11.76 4.33
CA ARG A 111 -10.80 -10.68 3.36
C ARG A 111 -11.18 -11.17 1.97
N GLY A 112 -10.98 -12.45 1.68
CA GLY A 112 -11.14 -13.02 0.34
C GLY A 112 -10.02 -12.62 -0.61
N LEU A 113 -10.09 -13.13 -1.84
CA LEU A 113 -9.06 -12.96 -2.89
C LEU A 113 -9.28 -11.74 -3.79
N GLY A 114 -10.41 -11.07 -3.70
CA GLY A 114 -10.82 -10.04 -4.65
C GLY A 114 -9.77 -8.94 -4.87
N ASN A 115 -9.06 -8.54 -3.81
CA ASN A 115 -8.03 -7.51 -3.90
C ASN A 115 -6.75 -7.98 -4.61
N HIS A 116 -6.53 -9.29 -4.77
CA HIS A 116 -5.40 -9.84 -5.52
C HIS A 116 -5.70 -10.06 -7.00
N MET A 117 -6.97 -9.92 -7.40
CA MET A 117 -7.39 -10.14 -8.77
C MET A 117 -7.28 -8.87 -9.61
N ASN A 118 -6.96 -9.03 -10.89
CA ASN A 118 -7.10 -7.93 -11.84
C ASN A 118 -8.59 -7.71 -12.17
N PRO A 119 -8.97 -6.50 -12.60
CA PRO A 119 -10.31 -6.26 -13.12
C PRO A 119 -10.65 -7.23 -14.25
N GLY A 120 -11.81 -7.86 -14.17
CA GLY A 120 -12.27 -8.85 -15.16
C GLY A 120 -11.72 -10.27 -14.98
N GLU A 121 -10.82 -10.52 -14.05
CA GLU A 121 -10.43 -11.89 -13.69
C GLU A 121 -11.52 -12.54 -12.84
N GLU A 122 -11.94 -13.74 -13.24
CA GLU A 122 -12.91 -14.52 -12.47
C GLU A 122 -12.29 -15.07 -11.20
N LEU A 123 -13.01 -14.96 -10.08
CA LEU A 123 -12.65 -15.66 -8.86
C LEU A 123 -12.94 -17.14 -9.03
N PRO A 124 -11.97 -18.04 -8.77
CA PRO A 124 -12.25 -19.47 -8.84
C PRO A 124 -13.35 -19.86 -7.85
N GLU A 125 -14.18 -20.79 -8.26
CA GLU A 125 -15.23 -21.33 -7.41
C GLU A 125 -14.66 -22.02 -6.16
N THR A 126 -15.29 -21.86 -5.10
CA THR A 126 -15.10 -22.14 -3.68
C THR A 126 -14.07 -23.16 -3.18
N LYS A 127 -13.79 -24.26 -3.85
CA LYS A 127 -12.78 -25.22 -3.42
C LYS A 127 -11.43 -24.89 -4.07
N GLY A 128 -10.41 -24.59 -3.26
CA GLY A 128 -9.07 -24.27 -3.77
C GLY A 128 -8.78 -22.79 -3.96
N LYS A 129 -9.66 -21.87 -3.57
CA LYS A 129 -9.42 -20.41 -3.68
C LYS A 129 -8.08 -19.97 -3.10
N LEU A 130 -7.69 -20.54 -1.96
CA LEU A 130 -6.43 -20.22 -1.31
C LEU A 130 -5.23 -20.92 -1.95
N ASP A 131 -5.43 -21.96 -2.76
CA ASP A 131 -4.35 -22.67 -3.46
C ASP A 131 -3.76 -21.83 -4.60
N LEU A 132 -4.52 -20.84 -5.10
CA LEU A 132 -3.98 -19.82 -6.00
C LEU A 132 -2.93 -18.93 -5.34
N LEU A 133 -2.99 -18.77 -4.03
CA LEU A 133 -2.01 -17.98 -3.30
C LEU A 133 -0.72 -18.77 -3.16
N ASN A 134 0.08 -18.74 -4.20
CA ASN A 134 1.47 -19.17 -4.21
C ASN A 134 2.40 -17.98 -4.46
N TYR A 135 3.68 -18.20 -4.32
CA TYR A 135 4.68 -17.14 -4.46
C TYR A 135 4.62 -16.46 -5.83
N GLU A 136 4.56 -17.23 -6.92
CA GLU A 136 4.57 -16.73 -8.29
C GLU A 136 3.34 -15.87 -8.59
N PHE A 137 2.18 -16.26 -8.07
CA PHE A 137 0.95 -15.48 -8.21
C PHE A 137 1.05 -14.13 -7.51
N LEU A 138 1.50 -14.13 -6.25
CA LEU A 138 1.62 -12.91 -5.44
C LEU A 138 2.76 -12.01 -5.94
N HIS A 139 3.93 -12.60 -6.24
CA HIS A 139 5.12 -11.87 -6.67
C HIS A 139 4.88 -11.03 -7.92
N LYS A 140 4.19 -11.59 -8.92
CA LYS A 140 3.86 -10.88 -10.16
C LYS A 140 2.88 -9.73 -9.99
N ARG A 141 2.13 -9.70 -8.88
CA ARG A 141 0.99 -8.79 -8.71
C ARG A 141 1.28 -7.61 -7.80
N ASN A 142 1.82 -7.85 -6.62
CA ASN A 142 1.83 -6.84 -5.56
C ASN A 142 2.98 -6.93 -4.56
N MET A 143 4.03 -7.73 -4.85
CA MET A 143 5.18 -7.87 -3.96
C MET A 143 6.43 -7.15 -4.52
N LEU A 144 7.22 -6.58 -3.63
CA LEU A 144 8.54 -6.02 -3.90
C LEU A 144 9.62 -6.95 -3.34
N PHE A 145 9.66 -8.20 -3.86
CA PHE A 145 10.60 -9.22 -3.40
C PHE A 145 11.63 -9.49 -4.48
N GLY A 146 12.90 -9.31 -4.19
CA GLY A 146 13.97 -9.58 -5.15
C GLY A 146 15.23 -8.77 -4.90
N THR A 147 16.03 -8.61 -5.96
CA THR A 147 17.25 -7.80 -5.91
C THR A 147 16.93 -6.30 -5.80
N PRO A 148 17.89 -5.46 -5.38
CA PRO A 148 17.69 -4.02 -5.39
C PRO A 148 17.20 -3.48 -6.75
N GLU A 149 17.79 -3.93 -7.85
CA GLU A 149 17.46 -3.50 -9.21
C GLU A 149 16.01 -3.85 -9.56
N TYR A 150 15.58 -5.08 -9.26
CA TYR A 150 14.20 -5.51 -9.46
C TYR A 150 13.21 -4.63 -8.68
N VAL A 151 13.53 -4.32 -7.42
CA VAL A 151 12.65 -3.49 -6.58
C VAL A 151 12.61 -2.05 -7.07
N ILE A 152 13.75 -1.50 -7.53
CA ILE A 152 13.81 -0.17 -8.16
C ILE A 152 12.89 -0.11 -9.39
N ASP A 153 12.99 -1.08 -10.29
CA ASP A 153 12.18 -1.15 -11.50
C ASP A 153 10.69 -1.23 -11.16
N LYS A 154 10.32 -2.03 -10.14
CA LYS A 154 8.94 -2.13 -9.67
C LYS A 154 8.42 -0.83 -9.05
N ILE A 155 9.23 -0.09 -8.33
CA ILE A 155 8.83 1.23 -7.80
C ILE A 155 8.67 2.24 -8.96
N HIS A 156 9.54 2.22 -9.96
CA HIS A 156 9.38 3.04 -11.16
C HIS A 156 8.09 2.70 -11.93
N GLU A 157 7.73 1.41 -12.05
CA GLU A 157 6.44 0.98 -12.61
C GLU A 157 5.27 1.59 -11.84
N LEU A 158 5.27 1.52 -10.51
CA LEU A 158 4.24 2.11 -9.65
C LEU A 158 4.14 3.63 -9.83
N LYS A 159 5.29 4.32 -9.91
CA LYS A 159 5.33 5.77 -10.16
C LYS A 159 4.76 6.14 -11.53
N SER A 160 5.17 5.45 -12.57
CA SER A 160 4.74 5.76 -13.94
C SER A 160 3.27 5.46 -14.19
N GLU A 161 2.76 4.33 -13.66
CA GLU A 161 1.38 3.89 -13.88
C GLU A 161 0.35 4.62 -13.01
N LEU A 162 0.75 5.04 -11.82
CA LEU A 162 -0.15 5.56 -10.79
C LEU A 162 0.13 7.02 -10.40
N ASN A 163 1.22 7.61 -10.88
CA ASN A 163 1.78 8.84 -10.34
C ASN A 163 1.92 8.75 -8.81
N LEU A 164 2.40 7.60 -8.34
CA LEU A 164 2.51 7.32 -6.92
C LEU A 164 3.52 8.25 -6.25
N GLN A 165 3.08 8.99 -5.25
CA GLN A 165 3.89 9.95 -4.51
C GLN A 165 4.37 9.40 -3.16
N ASN A 166 3.64 8.47 -2.57
CA ASN A 166 3.94 7.97 -1.24
C ASN A 166 3.87 6.43 -1.20
N LEU A 167 5.02 5.79 -1.08
CA LEU A 167 5.17 4.35 -0.92
C LEU A 167 5.57 4.03 0.52
N GLN A 168 4.80 3.16 1.16
CA GLN A 168 5.14 2.55 2.44
C GLN A 168 5.51 1.09 2.21
N VAL A 169 6.56 0.61 2.86
CA VAL A 169 7.00 -0.78 2.74
C VAL A 169 6.76 -1.55 4.04
N TRP A 170 6.22 -2.74 3.89
CA TRP A 170 6.07 -3.69 4.98
C TRP A 170 7.13 -4.77 4.82
N SER A 171 8.07 -4.86 5.74
CA SER A 171 9.29 -5.67 5.61
C SER A 171 9.42 -6.78 6.65
N ASN A 172 8.45 -6.95 7.54
CA ASN A 172 8.50 -7.99 8.58
C ASN A 172 7.26 -8.87 8.51
N PHE A 173 7.48 -10.16 8.20
CA PHE A 173 6.41 -11.15 8.06
C PHE A 173 6.54 -12.22 9.14
N PRO A 174 5.42 -12.79 9.62
CA PRO A 174 5.45 -13.86 10.60
C PRO A 174 6.30 -15.04 10.13
N GLY A 175 7.29 -15.40 10.93
CA GLY A 175 8.18 -16.53 10.66
C GLY A 175 9.51 -16.19 9.99
N VAL A 176 9.66 -15.02 9.39
CA VAL A 176 10.95 -14.58 8.84
C VAL A 176 11.91 -14.25 10.00
N LYS A 177 13.14 -14.69 9.90
CA LYS A 177 14.15 -14.41 10.93
C LYS A 177 14.45 -12.92 11.00
N HIS A 178 14.59 -12.41 12.22
CA HIS A 178 14.87 -10.98 12.44
C HIS A 178 16.13 -10.50 11.70
N GLU A 179 17.20 -11.28 11.69
CA GLU A 179 18.44 -10.97 10.99
C GLU A 179 18.24 -10.81 9.48
N ASP A 180 17.40 -11.66 8.86
CA ASP A 180 17.08 -11.57 7.43
C ASP A 180 16.21 -10.34 7.13
N CYS A 181 15.26 -10.00 8.01
CA CYS A 181 14.50 -8.76 7.90
C CYS A 181 15.43 -7.53 7.98
N MET A 182 16.37 -7.51 8.92
CA MET A 182 17.30 -6.40 9.09
C MET A 182 18.27 -6.26 7.90
N LYS A 183 18.74 -7.39 7.34
CA LYS A 183 19.55 -7.39 6.10
C LYS A 183 18.73 -6.81 4.93
N SER A 184 17.50 -7.23 4.78
CA SER A 184 16.59 -6.74 3.73
C SER A 184 16.34 -5.23 3.85
N ILE A 185 16.04 -4.73 5.05
CA ILE A 185 15.85 -3.30 5.31
C ILE A 185 17.13 -2.52 4.98
N LYS A 186 18.29 -3.04 5.37
CA LYS A 186 19.58 -2.42 5.06
C LYS A 186 19.82 -2.32 3.56
N LEU A 187 19.61 -3.40 2.81
CA LEU A 187 19.73 -3.39 1.35
C LEU A 187 18.76 -2.38 0.72
N PHE A 188 17.52 -2.32 1.20
CA PHE A 188 16.55 -1.34 0.72
C PHE A 188 17.01 0.09 0.97
N THR A 189 17.46 0.41 2.19
CA THR A 189 17.87 1.77 2.54
C THR A 189 19.16 2.21 1.85
N GLU A 190 20.11 1.29 1.64
CA GLU A 190 21.41 1.61 1.05
C GLU A 190 21.43 1.53 -0.48
N LYS A 191 20.58 0.66 -1.09
CA LYS A 191 20.64 0.38 -2.52
C LYS A 191 19.40 0.81 -3.31
N VAL A 192 18.23 0.87 -2.67
CA VAL A 192 16.98 1.22 -3.36
C VAL A 192 16.58 2.67 -3.08
N MET A 193 16.50 3.07 -1.82
CA MET A 193 16.04 4.42 -1.45
C MET A 193 16.81 5.56 -2.13
N PRO A 194 18.15 5.50 -2.29
CA PRO A 194 18.90 6.59 -2.91
C PRO A 194 18.44 6.94 -4.34
N HIS A 195 17.88 5.98 -5.07
CA HIS A 195 17.34 6.23 -6.42
C HIS A 195 16.09 7.12 -6.45
N PHE A 196 15.49 7.38 -5.27
CA PHE A 196 14.25 8.16 -5.15
C PHE A 196 14.40 9.40 -4.28
N GLN A 197 15.61 9.72 -3.79
CA GLN A 197 15.86 10.85 -2.88
C GLN A 197 15.73 12.21 -3.56
N ASP A 198 16.15 12.34 -4.83
CA ASP A 198 16.06 13.60 -5.58
C ASP A 198 14.61 14.07 -5.77
N ASP A 199 13.66 13.13 -5.74
CA ASP A 199 12.22 13.43 -5.79
C ASP A 199 11.75 14.15 -4.51
N LEU A 200 12.28 13.75 -3.35
CA LEU A 200 11.94 14.33 -2.05
C LEU A 200 12.45 15.77 -1.91
N ASP A 201 13.66 16.05 -2.36
CA ASP A 201 14.26 17.40 -2.32
C ASP A 201 13.51 18.38 -3.21
N THR A 202 12.89 17.89 -4.28
CA THR A 202 12.08 18.70 -5.19
C THR A 202 10.71 19.04 -4.60
N GLU A 203 10.12 18.16 -3.81
CA GLU A 203 8.84 18.42 -3.13
C GLU A 203 8.99 19.30 -1.90
N VAL A 204 10.03 19.10 -1.07
CA VAL A 204 10.30 19.93 0.10
C VAL A 204 10.55 21.40 -0.30
N LYS A 205 11.22 21.64 -1.44
CA LYS A 205 11.45 23.00 -1.98
C LYS A 205 10.19 23.67 -2.53
N LYS A 206 9.11 22.93 -2.80
CA LYS A 206 7.82 23.51 -3.24
C LYS A 206 6.90 23.90 -2.11
N VAL A 207 7.18 23.46 -0.87
CA VAL A 207 6.35 23.67 0.32
C VAL A 207 7.01 24.68 1.28
N SER A 208 8.26 25.04 1.05
CA SER A 208 8.99 26.10 1.76
C SER A 208 8.90 27.44 1.02
#